data_72601fcd35ea0215b21c3433203bd12b
#
_entry.id   72601fcd35ea0215b21c3433203bd12b
#
_cell.length_a   1.000
_cell.length_b   1.000
_cell.length_c   1.000
_cell.angle_alpha   90.00
_cell.angle_beta   90.00
_cell.angle_gamma   90.00
#
_symmetry.space_group_name_H-M   'P 1'
#
loop_
_entity.id
_entity.type
_entity.pdbx_description
1 polymer ?
#
loop_
_entity_poly.entity_id
_entity_poly.type
_entity_poly.pdbx_seq_one_letter_code
_entity_poly.pdbx_strand_id
1 'polypeptide(L)'
;MAPSELPARADVDREAVRGAGLAVGLAGLGCGIGQGLTAGNTTAGIARNPGAAGSMFTNFILGMVLIESIAIYGLVIGLLLQGKI
;
A
#
# COMPACT_ATOMS: atom_id res chain seq x y z
N MET A 1 21.22 -7.09 -26.91
CA MET A 1 20.81 -5.66 -27.05
C MET A 1 21.83 -4.91 -27.88
N ALA A 2 21.42 -4.20 -28.92
CA ALA A 2 22.32 -3.39 -29.74
C ALA A 2 22.82 -2.19 -28.94
N PRO A 3 24.06 -1.71 -29.18
CA PRO A 3 24.57 -0.54 -28.48
C PRO A 3 23.72 0.70 -28.62
N SER A 4 23.02 0.86 -29.77
CA SER A 4 22.13 2.00 -30.00
C SER A 4 20.88 1.98 -29.12
N GLU A 5 20.54 0.83 -28.52
CA GLU A 5 19.37 0.68 -27.66
C GLU A 5 19.68 0.94 -26.18
N LEU A 6 20.96 0.96 -25.80
CA LEU A 6 21.36 1.06 -24.40
C LEU A 6 20.87 2.34 -23.71
N PRO A 7 20.97 3.55 -24.31
CA PRO A 7 20.48 4.75 -23.66
C PRO A 7 18.96 4.73 -23.44
N ALA A 8 18.21 4.29 -24.45
CA ALA A 8 16.75 4.18 -24.34
C ALA A 8 16.35 3.15 -23.28
N ARG A 9 17.08 2.04 -23.21
CA ARG A 9 16.85 1.00 -22.21
C ARG A 9 17.11 1.52 -20.81
N ALA A 10 18.18 2.27 -20.62
CA ALA A 10 18.50 2.86 -19.31
C ALA A 10 17.42 3.83 -18.84
N ASP A 11 16.83 4.62 -19.76
CA ASP A 11 15.75 5.53 -19.41
C ASP A 11 14.47 4.78 -19.02
N VAL A 12 14.12 3.72 -19.76
CA VAL A 12 12.98 2.86 -19.44
C VAL A 12 13.18 2.21 -18.06
N ASP A 13 14.39 1.73 -17.77
CA ASP A 13 14.69 1.10 -16.48
C ASP A 13 14.55 2.10 -15.33
N ARG A 14 15.00 3.33 -15.50
CA ARG A 14 14.84 4.38 -14.50
C ARG A 14 13.37 4.72 -14.25
N GLU A 15 12.59 4.85 -15.32
CA GLU A 15 11.15 5.11 -15.19
C GLU A 15 10.45 3.95 -14.48
N ALA A 16 10.80 2.71 -14.79
CA ALA A 16 10.23 1.54 -14.13
C ALA A 16 10.55 1.52 -12.63
N VAL A 17 11.78 1.85 -12.24
CA VAL A 17 12.19 1.91 -10.84
C VAL A 17 11.42 3.01 -10.10
N ARG A 18 11.31 4.20 -10.70
CA ARG A 18 10.56 5.30 -10.11
C ARG A 18 9.08 4.94 -9.96
N GLY A 19 8.49 4.36 -11.00
CA GLY A 19 7.10 3.92 -10.97
C GLY A 19 6.86 2.88 -9.88
N ALA A 20 7.76 1.91 -9.76
CA ALA A 20 7.67 0.89 -8.71
C ALA A 20 7.74 1.51 -7.32
N GLY A 21 8.70 2.42 -7.10
CA GLY A 21 8.85 3.10 -5.82
C GLY A 21 7.64 3.96 -5.47
N LEU A 22 7.12 4.71 -6.43
CA LEU A 22 5.94 5.54 -6.23
C LEU A 22 4.69 4.70 -5.97
N ALA A 23 4.51 3.61 -6.71
CA ALA A 23 3.36 2.73 -6.52
C ALA A 23 3.31 2.19 -5.09
N VAL A 24 4.42 1.62 -4.61
CA VAL A 24 4.49 1.07 -3.26
C VAL A 24 4.44 2.17 -2.21
N GLY A 25 5.18 3.27 -2.42
CA GLY A 25 5.25 4.36 -1.47
C GLY A 25 3.92 5.07 -1.26
N LEU A 26 3.23 5.41 -2.34
CA LEU A 26 1.94 6.09 -2.25
C LEU A 26 0.85 5.17 -1.72
N ALA A 27 0.84 3.91 -2.16
CA ALA A 27 -0.10 2.93 -1.62
C ALA A 27 0.13 2.72 -0.12
N GLY A 28 1.39 2.57 0.30
CA GLY A 28 1.75 2.42 1.72
C GLY A 28 1.39 3.67 2.53
N LEU A 29 1.64 4.85 2.00
CA LEU A 29 1.28 6.10 2.66
C LEU A 29 -0.23 6.19 2.90
N GLY A 30 -1.02 5.99 1.84
CA GLY A 30 -2.48 6.07 1.94
C GLY A 30 -3.04 5.01 2.87
N CYS A 31 -2.58 3.77 2.74
CA CYS A 31 -3.03 2.67 3.60
C CYS A 31 -2.59 2.88 5.04
N GLY A 32 -1.39 3.39 5.27
CA GLY A 32 -0.91 3.69 6.63
C GLY A 32 -1.76 4.75 7.31
N ILE A 33 -2.12 5.81 6.61
CA ILE A 33 -3.02 6.83 7.13
C ILE A 33 -4.40 6.24 7.42
N GLY A 34 -4.95 5.45 6.48
CA GLY A 34 -6.25 4.82 6.65
C GLY A 34 -6.28 3.85 7.82
N GLN A 35 -5.26 3.03 7.95
CA GLN A 35 -5.14 2.08 9.07
C GLN A 35 -4.98 2.82 10.39
N GLY A 36 -4.18 3.87 10.41
CA GLY A 36 -3.99 4.68 11.61
C GLY A 36 -5.28 5.35 12.07
N LEU A 37 -6.06 5.91 11.15
CA LEU A 37 -7.36 6.50 11.45
C LEU A 37 -8.34 5.45 11.95
N THR A 38 -8.37 4.29 11.31
CA THR A 38 -9.25 3.18 11.71
C THR A 38 -8.90 2.70 13.12
N ALA A 39 -7.62 2.46 13.38
CA ALA A 39 -7.17 1.99 14.69
C ALA A 39 -7.43 3.04 15.78
N GLY A 40 -7.12 4.30 15.50
CA GLY A 40 -7.32 5.39 16.46
C GLY A 40 -8.77 5.59 16.79
N ASN A 41 -9.64 5.64 15.78
CA ASN A 41 -11.09 5.83 16.01
C ASN A 41 -11.71 4.60 16.69
N THR A 42 -11.30 3.41 16.35
CA THR A 42 -11.78 2.18 17.00
C THR A 42 -11.38 2.17 18.47
N THR A 43 -10.11 2.48 18.76
CA THR A 43 -9.63 2.53 20.15
C THR A 43 -10.37 3.57 20.95
N ALA A 44 -10.58 4.77 20.41
CA ALA A 44 -11.32 5.82 21.07
C ALA A 44 -12.78 5.42 21.32
N GLY A 45 -13.39 4.74 20.34
CA GLY A 45 -14.78 4.25 20.48
C GLY A 45 -14.90 3.20 21.59
N ILE A 46 -13.98 2.26 21.65
CA ILE A 46 -13.96 1.24 22.71
C ILE A 46 -13.70 1.88 24.08
N ALA A 47 -12.84 2.88 24.15
CA ALA A 47 -12.59 3.60 25.40
C ALA A 47 -13.86 4.28 25.93
N ARG A 48 -14.72 4.79 25.04
CA ARG A 48 -15.99 5.40 25.44
C ARG A 48 -17.07 4.37 25.76
N ASN A 49 -16.99 3.19 25.13
CA ASN A 49 -17.95 2.11 25.33
C ASN A 49 -17.24 0.76 25.32
N PRO A 50 -16.62 0.37 26.45
CA PRO A 50 -15.87 -0.90 26.53
C PRO A 50 -16.71 -2.13 26.17
N GLY A 51 -18.02 -2.09 26.38
CA GLY A 51 -18.91 -3.19 26.02
C GLY A 51 -19.01 -3.44 24.52
N ALA A 52 -18.60 -2.48 23.68
CA ALA A 52 -18.63 -2.61 22.24
C ALA A 52 -17.38 -3.30 21.67
N ALA A 53 -16.37 -3.60 22.49
CA ALA A 53 -15.09 -4.15 22.01
C ALA A 53 -15.27 -5.40 21.16
N GLY A 54 -16.10 -6.35 21.60
CA GLY A 54 -16.33 -7.59 20.88
C GLY A 54 -17.01 -7.39 19.52
N SER A 55 -18.02 -6.53 19.46
CA SER A 55 -18.74 -6.26 18.21
C SER A 55 -17.92 -5.39 17.24
N MET A 56 -17.05 -4.53 17.75
CA MET A 56 -16.20 -3.68 16.91
C MET A 56 -15.00 -4.44 16.35
N PHE A 57 -14.58 -5.52 17.00
CA PHE A 57 -13.39 -6.25 16.60
C PHE A 57 -13.49 -6.76 15.16
N THR A 58 -14.62 -7.36 14.80
CA THR A 58 -14.82 -7.90 13.44
C THR A 58 -14.77 -6.77 12.39
N ASN A 59 -15.45 -5.66 12.67
CA ASN A 59 -15.43 -4.51 11.75
C ASN A 59 -14.03 -3.92 11.63
N PHE A 60 -13.30 -3.85 12.74
CA PHE A 60 -11.92 -3.35 12.76
C PHE A 60 -11.02 -4.21 11.90
N ILE A 61 -11.03 -5.53 12.12
CA ILE A 61 -10.18 -6.46 11.37
C ILE A 61 -10.54 -6.44 9.89
N LEU A 62 -11.83 -6.46 9.56
CA LEU A 62 -12.27 -6.42 8.15
C LEU A 62 -11.80 -5.14 7.46
N GLY A 63 -11.96 -4.00 8.12
CA GLY A 63 -11.50 -2.73 7.58
C GLY A 63 -9.99 -2.70 7.37
N MET A 64 -9.22 -3.19 8.36
CA MET A 64 -7.76 -3.23 8.27
C MET A 64 -7.27 -4.12 7.12
N VAL A 65 -7.91 -5.28 6.93
CA VAL A 65 -7.54 -6.20 5.85
C VAL A 65 -7.85 -5.60 4.48
N LEU A 66 -9.00 -4.96 4.34
CA LEU A 66 -9.37 -4.32 3.07
C LEU A 66 -8.44 -3.16 2.73
N ILE A 67 -8.03 -2.36 3.71
CA ILE A 67 -7.07 -1.29 3.50
C ILE A 67 -5.71 -1.87 3.10
N GLU A 68 -5.26 -2.91 3.79
CA GLU A 68 -3.98 -3.58 3.48
C GLU A 68 -3.97 -4.15 2.06
N SER A 69 -5.12 -4.59 1.56
CA SER A 69 -5.22 -5.12 0.20
C SER A 69 -4.77 -4.11 -0.84
N ILE A 70 -5.06 -2.84 -0.63
CA ILE A 70 -4.64 -1.76 -1.55
C ILE A 70 -3.10 -1.64 -1.56
N ALA A 71 -2.46 -1.75 -0.41
CA ALA A 71 -1.01 -1.73 -0.31
C ALA A 71 -0.39 -2.94 -1.02
N ILE A 72 -1.01 -4.10 -0.90
CA ILE A 72 -0.57 -5.32 -1.59
C ILE A 72 -0.69 -5.13 -3.11
N TYR A 73 -1.78 -4.55 -3.59
CA TYR A 73 -1.92 -4.24 -5.02
C TYR A 73 -0.83 -3.30 -5.52
N GLY A 74 -0.52 -2.26 -4.75
CA GLY A 74 0.58 -1.35 -5.08
C GLY A 74 1.92 -2.08 -5.12
N LEU A 75 2.16 -2.98 -4.19
CA LEU A 75 3.37 -3.81 -4.16
C LEU A 75 3.45 -4.71 -5.41
N VAL A 76 2.35 -5.37 -5.77
CA VAL A 76 2.31 -6.24 -6.95
C VAL A 76 2.63 -5.43 -8.21
N ILE A 77 2.03 -4.26 -8.38
CA ILE A 77 2.29 -3.39 -9.52
C ILE A 77 3.77 -2.96 -9.53
N GLY A 78 4.31 -2.61 -8.35
CA GLY A 78 5.72 -2.26 -8.23
C GLY A 78 6.64 -3.38 -8.65
N LEU A 79 6.35 -4.62 -8.25
CA LEU A 79 7.13 -5.79 -8.63
C LEU A 79 7.02 -6.07 -10.13
N LEU A 80 5.84 -5.90 -10.72
CA LEU A 80 5.66 -6.07 -12.17
C LEU A 80 6.47 -5.04 -12.95
N LEU A 81 6.49 -3.79 -12.51
CA LEU A 81 7.28 -2.75 -13.16
C LEU A 81 8.78 -3.03 -13.01
N GLN A 82 9.21 -3.43 -11.83
CA GLN A 82 10.60 -3.79 -11.57
C GLN A 82 11.02 -4.99 -12.40
N GLY A 83 10.14 -5.95 -12.63
CA GLY A 83 10.41 -7.13 -13.43
C GLY A 83 10.66 -6.85 -14.90
N LYS A 84 10.40 -5.62 -15.35
CA LYS A 84 10.70 -5.20 -16.73
C LYS A 84 12.13 -4.68 -16.91
N ILE A 85 12.88 -4.59 -15.84
CA ILE A 85 14.27 -4.12 -15.87
C ILE A 85 15.26 -5.25 -16.30
#